data_cc966c7e6c09747c663331b8445a810a
#
_entry.id   cc966c7e6c09747c663331b8445a810a
#
_cell.length_a   1.000
_cell.length_b   1.000
_cell.length_c   1.000
_cell.angle_alpha   90.00
_cell.angle_beta   90.00
_cell.angle_gamma   90.00
#
_symmetry.space_group_name_H-M   'P 1'
#
loop_
_entity.id
_entity.type
_entity.pdbx_description
1 polymer ?
#
loop_
_entity_poly.entity_id
_entity_poly.type
_entity_poly.pdbx_seq_one_letter_code
_entity_poly.pdbx_strand_id
1 'polypeptide(L)'
;MDDFASATLVAAVRRALADDGIGTAAPAPVAGGALLPFDDKRRFLAHVARDHGLLPLLRVGLVLPELASDPVVAALLGADGPPDLLVRWGRLERFTRSRHHVVFREAGERNLLAEHAGPPAAPPEPAENVLVLGVLAVLLTMTGAQGLTVTAGRDRRTVVFADGVFRAPPPGCDTSLWRFAWPSRSACSGRQSPVPEGPAADGPDVVSRARGLLAGDLARHWTLDALATELGTSTRSLQRRLRGAGGFQGLLGVVRTEAAAGLLLNGAHAPCLVGFACGYADQPHFTREFKRRTAVTPAAYRAAFAHHHSTKESHA
;
A
#
# COMPACT_ATOMS: atom_id res chain seq x y z
N MET A 1 -4.24 -11.29 20.80
CA MET A 1 -3.64 -10.24 19.95
C MET A 1 -4.44 -10.31 18.66
N ASP A 2 -5.32 -9.34 18.46
CA ASP A 2 -6.34 -9.41 17.41
C ASP A 2 -5.68 -9.11 16.06
N ASP A 3 -5.63 -10.12 15.20
CA ASP A 3 -5.20 -10.00 13.81
C ASP A 3 -6.36 -9.45 12.99
N PHE A 4 -6.17 -8.33 12.30
CA PHE A 4 -7.21 -7.69 11.51
C PHE A 4 -6.84 -7.65 10.03
N ALA A 5 -7.85 -7.79 9.17
CA ALA A 5 -7.71 -7.54 7.74
C ALA A 5 -8.02 -6.08 7.41
N SER A 6 -7.38 -5.54 6.37
CA SER A 6 -7.69 -4.20 5.87
C SER A 6 -9.11 -4.16 5.29
N ALA A 7 -9.92 -3.18 5.70
CA ALA A 7 -11.23 -2.93 5.11
C ALA A 7 -11.13 -2.56 3.63
N THR A 8 -10.05 -1.90 3.21
CA THR A 8 -9.75 -1.62 1.81
C THR A 8 -9.67 -2.89 0.98
N LEU A 9 -8.98 -3.94 1.49
CA LEU A 9 -8.91 -5.23 0.80
C LEU A 9 -10.30 -5.87 0.68
N VAL A 10 -11.11 -5.83 1.73
CA VAL A 10 -12.48 -6.37 1.68
C VAL A 10 -13.37 -5.57 0.75
N ALA A 11 -13.24 -4.24 0.72
CA ALA A 11 -13.93 -3.39 -0.24
C ALA A 11 -13.53 -3.73 -1.68
N ALA A 12 -12.23 -3.98 -1.94
CA ALA A 12 -11.74 -4.42 -3.23
C ALA A 12 -12.33 -5.78 -3.64
N VAL A 13 -12.39 -6.75 -2.71
CA VAL A 13 -13.03 -8.05 -2.96
C VAL A 13 -14.50 -7.87 -3.30
N ARG A 14 -15.24 -7.08 -2.52
CA ARG A 14 -16.66 -6.82 -2.78
C ARG A 14 -16.90 -6.21 -4.14
N ARG A 15 -16.07 -5.23 -4.53
CA ARG A 15 -16.16 -4.56 -5.82
C ARG A 15 -15.90 -5.54 -6.95
N ALA A 16 -14.81 -6.30 -6.88
CA ALA A 16 -14.47 -7.28 -7.90
C ALA A 16 -15.55 -8.36 -8.07
N LEU A 17 -16.15 -8.83 -6.97
CA LEU A 17 -17.25 -9.78 -7.02
C LEU A 17 -18.51 -9.18 -7.65
N ALA A 18 -18.82 -7.92 -7.34
CA ALA A 18 -19.97 -7.22 -7.95
C ALA A 18 -19.77 -7.02 -9.46
N ASP A 19 -18.55 -6.70 -9.91
CA ASP A 19 -18.21 -6.57 -11.33
C ASP A 19 -18.30 -7.92 -12.08
N ASP A 20 -18.04 -9.04 -11.41
CA ASP A 20 -18.27 -10.40 -11.94
C ASP A 20 -19.74 -10.87 -11.77
N GLY A 21 -20.66 -10.01 -11.30
CA GLY A 21 -22.09 -10.31 -11.10
C GLY A 21 -22.36 -11.22 -9.89
N ILE A 22 -21.39 -11.38 -8.99
CA ILE A 22 -21.48 -12.25 -7.82
C ILE A 22 -22.00 -11.46 -6.61
N GLY A 23 -23.24 -11.72 -6.23
CA GLY A 23 -23.85 -11.17 -5.01
C GLY A 23 -23.38 -11.94 -3.78
N THR A 24 -22.62 -11.29 -2.89
CA THR A 24 -22.21 -11.91 -1.63
C THR A 24 -22.49 -11.01 -0.44
N ALA A 25 -22.96 -11.61 0.67
CA ALA A 25 -23.01 -10.95 1.98
C ALA A 25 -21.58 -10.90 2.56
N ALA A 26 -20.80 -9.88 2.18
CA ALA A 26 -19.50 -9.68 2.81
C ALA A 26 -19.65 -9.18 4.24
N PRO A 27 -18.73 -9.54 5.16
CA PRO A 27 -18.80 -9.10 6.55
C PRO A 27 -18.80 -7.57 6.62
N ALA A 28 -19.64 -7.02 7.50
CA ALA A 28 -19.68 -5.58 7.75
C ALA A 28 -18.37 -5.13 8.39
N PRO A 29 -17.86 -3.93 8.07
CA PRO A 29 -16.73 -3.35 8.80
C PRO A 29 -17.07 -3.27 10.29
N VAL A 30 -16.09 -3.56 11.15
CA VAL A 30 -16.26 -3.38 12.60
C VAL A 30 -16.49 -1.90 12.89
N ALA A 31 -17.51 -1.60 13.68
CA ALA A 31 -17.86 -0.22 14.04
C ALA A 31 -16.65 0.52 14.64
N GLY A 32 -16.33 1.69 14.08
CA GLY A 32 -15.21 2.54 14.52
C GLY A 32 -13.83 2.18 13.97
N GLY A 33 -13.71 1.22 13.06
CA GLY A 33 -12.42 0.86 12.47
C GLY A 33 -12.53 0.27 11.07
N ALA A 34 -11.56 0.58 10.23
CA ALA A 34 -11.43 0.03 8.90
C ALA A 34 -10.76 -1.36 8.90
N LEU A 35 -10.88 -2.12 9.97
CA LEU A 35 -10.28 -3.45 10.14
C LEU A 35 -11.35 -4.49 10.43
N LEU A 36 -11.20 -5.67 9.84
CA LEU A 36 -12.05 -6.84 10.05
C LEU A 36 -11.30 -7.90 10.84
N PRO A 37 -11.99 -8.66 11.73
CA PRO A 37 -11.38 -9.84 12.33
C PRO A 37 -10.85 -10.79 11.28
N PHE A 38 -9.68 -11.36 11.52
CA PHE A 38 -8.99 -12.25 10.60
C PHE A 38 -9.86 -13.45 10.20
N ASP A 39 -10.51 -14.08 11.19
CA ASP A 39 -11.35 -15.25 10.95
C ASP A 39 -12.61 -14.94 10.12
N ASP A 40 -13.14 -13.72 10.21
CA ASP A 40 -14.26 -13.28 9.37
C ASP A 40 -13.82 -13.11 7.91
N LYS A 41 -12.65 -12.51 7.68
CA LYS A 41 -12.05 -12.46 6.34
C LYS A 41 -11.85 -13.86 5.78
N ARG A 42 -11.25 -14.76 6.55
CA ARG A 42 -10.96 -16.13 6.14
C ARG A 42 -12.22 -16.89 5.76
N ARG A 43 -13.25 -16.84 6.62
CA ARG A 43 -14.57 -17.46 6.34
C ARG A 43 -15.21 -16.91 5.07
N PHE A 44 -15.15 -15.60 4.88
CA PHE A 44 -15.68 -14.96 3.68
C PHE A 44 -14.96 -15.41 2.42
N LEU A 45 -13.63 -15.41 2.40
CA LEU A 45 -12.86 -15.86 1.24
C LEU A 45 -13.07 -17.35 0.94
N ALA A 46 -13.15 -18.20 1.98
CA ALA A 46 -13.45 -19.62 1.84
C ALA A 46 -14.86 -19.87 1.27
N HIS A 47 -15.84 -19.05 1.65
CA HIS A 47 -17.19 -19.09 1.09
C HIS A 47 -17.17 -18.75 -0.42
N VAL A 48 -16.54 -17.65 -0.80
CA VAL A 48 -16.39 -17.27 -2.22
C VAL A 48 -15.69 -18.36 -3.02
N ALA A 49 -14.59 -18.91 -2.49
CA ALA A 49 -13.83 -19.94 -3.19
C ALA A 49 -14.63 -21.25 -3.38
N ARG A 50 -15.48 -21.61 -2.41
CA ARG A 50 -16.33 -22.79 -2.49
C ARG A 50 -17.43 -22.63 -3.53
N ASP A 51 -18.09 -21.49 -3.57
CA ASP A 51 -19.28 -21.26 -4.37
C ASP A 51 -18.95 -20.81 -5.80
N HIS A 52 -17.83 -20.10 -6.00
CA HIS A 52 -17.46 -19.46 -7.27
C HIS A 52 -16.05 -19.82 -7.75
N GLY A 53 -15.31 -20.66 -7.00
CA GLY A 53 -13.93 -21.01 -7.32
C GLY A 53 -12.92 -19.92 -6.97
N LEU A 54 -11.67 -20.14 -7.37
CA LEU A 54 -10.55 -19.24 -7.01
C LEU A 54 -10.37 -18.05 -7.97
N LEU A 55 -10.94 -18.10 -9.18
CA LEU A 55 -10.72 -17.08 -10.21
C LEU A 55 -11.22 -15.67 -9.81
N PRO A 56 -12.41 -15.50 -9.20
CA PRO A 56 -12.86 -14.17 -8.77
C PRO A 56 -11.89 -13.54 -7.76
N LEU A 57 -11.31 -14.33 -6.86
CA LEU A 57 -10.35 -13.83 -5.88
C LEU A 57 -9.00 -13.42 -6.52
N LEU A 58 -8.55 -14.13 -7.55
CA LEU A 58 -7.39 -13.73 -8.36
C LEU A 58 -7.59 -12.37 -9.04
N ARG A 59 -8.81 -12.09 -9.48
CA ARG A 59 -9.15 -10.84 -10.21
C ARG A 59 -9.28 -9.62 -9.32
N VAL A 60 -9.31 -9.76 -8.01
CA VAL A 60 -9.47 -8.63 -7.07
C VAL A 60 -8.46 -7.51 -7.32
N GLY A 61 -7.24 -7.85 -7.73
CA GLY A 61 -6.24 -6.85 -8.08
C GLY A 61 -6.67 -5.88 -9.20
N LEU A 62 -7.55 -6.30 -10.10
CA LEU A 62 -7.97 -5.49 -11.25
C LEU A 62 -8.77 -4.24 -10.87
N VAL A 63 -9.37 -4.20 -9.68
CA VAL A 63 -10.12 -3.02 -9.20
C VAL A 63 -9.23 -1.98 -8.50
N LEU A 64 -7.94 -2.28 -8.27
CA LEU A 64 -7.04 -1.36 -7.57
C LEU A 64 -6.89 0.02 -8.24
N PRO A 65 -6.86 0.15 -9.58
CA PRO A 65 -6.83 1.46 -10.22
C PRO A 65 -8.02 2.36 -9.85
N GLU A 66 -9.20 1.77 -9.67
CA GLU A 66 -10.41 2.50 -9.27
C GLU A 66 -10.36 2.95 -7.80
N LEU A 67 -9.55 2.28 -7.00
CA LEU A 67 -9.32 2.59 -5.59
C LEU A 67 -8.07 3.47 -5.38
N ALA A 68 -7.53 4.11 -6.41
CA ALA A 68 -6.33 4.93 -6.33
C ALA A 68 -6.48 6.16 -5.39
N SER A 69 -7.70 6.57 -5.05
CA SER A 69 -7.97 7.60 -4.02
C SER A 69 -7.82 7.09 -2.59
N ASP A 70 -7.85 5.77 -2.37
CA ASP A 70 -7.55 5.19 -1.06
C ASP A 70 -6.07 5.38 -0.72
N PRO A 71 -5.72 5.95 0.45
CA PRO A 71 -4.33 6.29 0.77
C PRO A 71 -3.40 5.08 0.86
N VAL A 72 -3.92 3.88 1.16
CA VAL A 72 -3.13 2.64 1.18
C VAL A 72 -2.83 2.19 -0.25
N VAL A 73 -3.83 2.20 -1.11
CA VAL A 73 -3.68 1.85 -2.53
C VAL A 73 -2.77 2.87 -3.22
N ALA A 74 -2.99 4.17 -3.01
CA ALA A 74 -2.15 5.24 -3.53
C ALA A 74 -0.68 5.06 -3.12
N ALA A 75 -0.43 4.70 -1.86
CA ALA A 75 0.92 4.46 -1.36
C ALA A 75 1.60 3.25 -2.04
N LEU A 76 0.86 2.22 -2.42
CA LEU A 76 1.40 1.06 -3.14
C LEU A 76 1.61 1.37 -4.62
N LEU A 77 0.63 1.99 -5.27
CA LEU A 77 0.70 2.37 -6.70
C LEU A 77 1.75 3.44 -6.98
N GLY A 78 2.06 4.29 -6.00
CA GLY A 78 3.12 5.30 -6.08
C GLY A 78 4.55 4.72 -6.01
N ALA A 79 4.73 3.40 -5.99
CA ALA A 79 6.06 2.79 -5.95
C ALA A 79 6.86 3.05 -7.23
N ASP A 80 8.16 3.36 -7.06
CA ASP A 80 9.11 3.58 -8.16
C ASP A 80 9.66 2.25 -8.68
N GLY A 81 8.76 1.42 -9.18
CA GLY A 81 9.05 0.11 -9.74
C GLY A 81 8.93 -1.06 -8.74
N PRO A 82 9.12 -2.30 -9.25
CA PRO A 82 8.97 -3.50 -8.46
C PRO A 82 9.79 -3.54 -7.16
N PRO A 83 11.08 -3.14 -7.11
CA PRO A 83 11.84 -3.17 -5.85
C PRO A 83 11.25 -2.27 -4.76
N ASP A 84 10.81 -1.05 -5.10
CA ASP A 84 10.18 -0.15 -4.13
C ASP A 84 8.81 -0.68 -3.68
N LEU A 85 8.04 -1.28 -4.61
CA LEU A 85 6.78 -1.95 -4.27
C LEU A 85 6.98 -3.04 -3.21
N LEU A 86 7.99 -3.90 -3.35
CA LEU A 86 8.26 -4.97 -2.38
C LEU A 86 8.60 -4.40 -0.98
N VAL A 87 9.36 -3.31 -0.93
CA VAL A 87 9.66 -2.61 0.33
C VAL A 87 8.38 -2.05 0.96
N ARG A 88 7.52 -1.41 0.16
CA ARG A 88 6.24 -0.87 0.63
C ARG A 88 5.30 -1.98 1.09
N TRP A 89 5.23 -3.10 0.36
CA TRP A 89 4.43 -4.27 0.74
C TRP A 89 4.84 -4.82 2.10
N GLY A 90 6.12 -5.12 2.31
CA GLY A 90 6.62 -5.61 3.59
C GLY A 90 6.41 -4.61 4.73
N ARG A 91 6.37 -3.30 4.45
CA ARG A 91 6.01 -2.29 5.43
C ARG A 91 4.51 -2.34 5.77
N LEU A 92 3.62 -2.49 4.78
CA LEU A 92 2.19 -2.66 4.99
C LEU A 92 1.90 -3.85 5.90
N GLU A 93 2.50 -5.00 5.64
CA GLU A 93 2.32 -6.20 6.46
C GLU A 93 2.75 -5.99 7.93
N ARG A 94 3.84 -5.25 8.18
CA ARG A 94 4.24 -4.88 9.54
C ARG A 94 3.22 -3.97 10.24
N PHE A 95 2.61 -3.06 9.52
CA PHE A 95 1.58 -2.18 10.07
C PHE A 95 0.28 -2.88 10.38
N THR A 96 -0.14 -3.80 9.52
CA THR A 96 -1.36 -4.60 9.70
C THR A 96 -1.17 -5.75 10.69
N ARG A 97 0.07 -6.04 11.10
CA ARG A 97 0.42 -7.21 11.93
C ARG A 97 -0.19 -8.49 11.36
N SER A 98 -0.12 -8.62 10.05
CA SER A 98 -0.72 -9.77 9.36
C SER A 98 -0.12 -11.08 9.89
N ARG A 99 -0.99 -12.03 10.24
CA ARG A 99 -0.59 -13.40 10.62
C ARG A 99 0.08 -14.12 9.44
N HIS A 100 -0.41 -13.85 8.24
CA HIS A 100 0.15 -14.34 7.00
C HIS A 100 0.92 -13.21 6.32
N HIS A 101 2.07 -13.52 5.74
CA HIS A 101 2.96 -12.56 5.11
C HIS A 101 3.62 -13.15 3.88
N VAL A 102 4.03 -12.29 2.96
CA VAL A 102 4.74 -12.70 1.76
C VAL A 102 6.24 -12.68 2.02
N VAL A 103 6.87 -13.84 1.88
CA VAL A 103 8.32 -13.99 1.95
C VAL A 103 8.88 -13.91 0.54
N PHE A 104 9.63 -12.87 0.24
CA PHE A 104 10.35 -12.74 -1.01
C PHE A 104 11.66 -13.54 -0.93
N ARG A 105 11.69 -14.72 -1.58
CA ARG A 105 12.82 -15.67 -1.54
C ARG A 105 13.96 -15.25 -2.45
N GLU A 106 13.62 -14.83 -3.66
CA GLU A 106 14.55 -14.36 -4.68
C GLU A 106 13.95 -13.12 -5.34
N ALA A 107 14.68 -12.02 -5.35
CA ALA A 107 14.28 -10.79 -6.03
C ALA A 107 15.39 -10.39 -6.99
N GLY A 108 15.21 -10.70 -8.28
CA GLY A 108 16.08 -10.28 -9.35
C GLY A 108 15.52 -9.06 -10.10
N GLU A 109 16.27 -8.56 -11.07
CA GLU A 109 15.84 -7.41 -11.88
C GLU A 109 14.53 -7.65 -12.65
N ARG A 110 14.27 -8.91 -13.06
CA ARG A 110 13.16 -9.30 -13.94
C ARG A 110 12.41 -10.53 -13.48
N ASN A 111 12.65 -10.96 -12.25
CA ASN A 111 11.94 -12.09 -11.65
C ASN A 111 11.86 -11.94 -10.15
N LEU A 112 10.87 -12.60 -9.58
CA LEU A 112 10.62 -12.64 -8.17
C LEU A 112 10.08 -14.03 -7.81
N LEU A 113 10.69 -14.67 -6.82
CA LEU A 113 10.15 -15.86 -6.18
C LEU A 113 9.57 -15.43 -4.82
N ALA A 114 8.29 -15.69 -4.61
CA ALA A 114 7.60 -15.31 -3.39
C ALA A 114 6.79 -16.49 -2.84
N GLU A 115 6.67 -16.53 -1.53
CA GLU A 115 5.88 -17.52 -0.79
C GLU A 115 4.95 -16.81 0.19
N HIS A 116 3.67 -17.12 0.15
CA HIS A 116 2.72 -16.67 1.17
C HIS A 116 2.78 -17.64 2.35
N ALA A 117 3.33 -17.18 3.45
CA ALA A 117 3.65 -17.97 4.62
C ALA A 117 2.86 -17.52 5.86
N GLY A 118 2.72 -18.44 6.80
CA GLY A 118 2.09 -18.18 8.09
C GLY A 118 2.55 -19.18 9.15
N PRO A 119 2.00 -19.11 10.37
CA PRO A 119 2.30 -20.07 11.43
C PRO A 119 1.98 -21.51 10.98
N PRO A 120 2.80 -22.50 11.33
CA PRO A 120 2.56 -23.91 10.95
C PRO A 120 1.18 -24.44 11.39
N ALA A 121 0.68 -23.96 12.52
CA ALA A 121 -0.63 -24.34 13.05
C ALA A 121 -1.83 -23.69 12.30
N ALA A 122 -1.58 -22.65 11.50
CA ALA A 122 -2.60 -21.92 10.75
C ALA A 122 -1.99 -21.35 9.46
N PRO A 123 -1.63 -22.19 8.49
CA PRO A 123 -1.09 -21.74 7.21
C PRO A 123 -2.15 -20.98 6.40
N PRO A 124 -1.74 -20.13 5.46
CA PRO A 124 -2.66 -19.49 4.53
C PRO A 124 -3.44 -20.52 3.71
N GLU A 125 -4.73 -20.28 3.52
CA GLU A 125 -5.59 -21.12 2.67
C GLU A 125 -5.47 -20.74 1.19
N PRO A 126 -5.84 -21.65 0.25
CA PRO A 126 -5.79 -21.37 -1.19
C PRO A 126 -6.49 -20.07 -1.59
N ALA A 127 -7.62 -19.75 -0.98
CA ALA A 127 -8.37 -18.52 -1.22
C ALA A 127 -7.58 -17.27 -0.83
N GLU A 128 -6.86 -17.30 0.29
CA GLU A 128 -6.00 -16.23 0.75
C GLU A 128 -4.77 -16.07 -0.14
N ASN A 129 -4.18 -17.22 -0.55
CA ASN A 129 -3.01 -17.24 -1.43
C ASN A 129 -3.29 -16.57 -2.77
N VAL A 130 -4.37 -16.97 -3.44
CA VAL A 130 -4.68 -16.42 -4.78
C VAL A 130 -5.12 -14.97 -4.74
N LEU A 131 -5.78 -14.53 -3.67
CA LEU A 131 -6.12 -13.13 -3.46
C LEU A 131 -4.86 -12.26 -3.41
N VAL A 132 -3.89 -12.62 -2.57
CA VAL A 132 -2.63 -11.88 -2.41
C VAL A 132 -1.81 -11.93 -3.69
N LEU A 133 -1.74 -13.11 -4.35
CA LEU A 133 -1.08 -13.27 -5.64
C LEU A 133 -1.66 -12.32 -6.69
N GLY A 134 -2.99 -12.28 -6.81
CA GLY A 134 -3.68 -11.44 -7.80
C GLY A 134 -3.44 -9.95 -7.57
N VAL A 135 -3.50 -9.50 -6.32
CA VAL A 135 -3.16 -8.12 -5.93
C VAL A 135 -1.72 -7.77 -6.29
N LEU A 136 -0.75 -8.63 -5.94
CA LEU A 136 0.66 -8.40 -6.25
C LEU A 136 0.93 -8.40 -7.77
N ALA A 137 0.26 -9.29 -8.54
CA ALA A 137 0.42 -9.33 -9.99
C ALA A 137 0.02 -8.00 -10.64
N VAL A 138 -1.12 -7.44 -10.24
CA VAL A 138 -1.57 -6.15 -10.77
C VAL A 138 -0.68 -5.01 -10.30
N LEU A 139 -0.30 -4.96 -9.03
CA LEU A 139 0.59 -3.94 -8.50
C LEU A 139 1.96 -3.95 -9.20
N LEU A 140 2.55 -5.14 -9.44
CA LEU A 140 3.80 -5.28 -10.19
C LEU A 140 3.65 -4.76 -11.62
N THR A 141 2.55 -5.11 -12.30
CA THR A 141 2.27 -4.60 -13.65
C THR A 141 2.17 -3.07 -13.66
N MET A 142 1.42 -2.51 -12.73
CA MET A 142 1.21 -1.05 -12.64
C MET A 142 2.47 -0.29 -12.24
N THR A 143 3.37 -0.92 -11.51
CA THR A 143 4.67 -0.35 -11.11
C THR A 143 5.80 -0.68 -12.08
N GLY A 144 5.47 -1.11 -13.30
CA GLY A 144 6.39 -1.17 -14.43
C GLY A 144 6.89 -2.55 -14.84
N ALA A 145 6.38 -3.66 -14.28
CA ALA A 145 6.69 -5.01 -14.76
C ALA A 145 5.91 -5.30 -16.05
N GLN A 146 6.51 -5.01 -17.21
CA GLN A 146 5.86 -5.21 -18.51
C GLN A 146 5.93 -6.68 -18.96
N GLY A 147 4.84 -7.20 -19.56
CA GLY A 147 4.76 -8.59 -20.00
C GLY A 147 4.82 -9.60 -18.86
N LEU A 148 4.29 -9.21 -17.69
CA LEU A 148 4.31 -10.04 -16.50
C LEU A 148 3.64 -11.38 -16.73
N THR A 149 4.37 -12.46 -16.39
CA THR A 149 3.85 -13.83 -16.28
C THR A 149 3.98 -14.30 -14.84
N VAL A 150 2.92 -14.90 -14.30
CA VAL A 150 2.94 -15.49 -12.96
C VAL A 150 2.61 -16.98 -13.04
N THR A 151 3.47 -17.76 -12.41
CA THR A 151 3.22 -19.21 -12.22
C THR A 151 3.09 -19.53 -10.74
N ALA A 152 2.19 -20.48 -10.44
CA ALA A 152 1.99 -21.02 -9.10
C ALA A 152 2.50 -22.46 -9.00
N GLY A 153 2.79 -22.89 -7.78
CA GLY A 153 3.20 -24.26 -7.47
C GLY A 153 4.70 -24.49 -7.48
N ARG A 154 5.12 -25.59 -6.86
CA ARG A 154 6.54 -25.98 -6.73
C ARG A 154 7.17 -26.34 -8.06
N ASP A 155 6.39 -26.90 -8.97
CA ASP A 155 6.83 -27.25 -10.33
C ASP A 155 6.98 -26.01 -11.23
N ARG A 156 6.46 -24.84 -10.81
CA ARG A 156 6.52 -23.55 -11.52
C ARG A 156 5.95 -23.61 -12.95
N ARG A 157 5.00 -24.53 -13.23
CA ARG A 157 4.42 -24.75 -14.56
C ARG A 157 3.01 -24.21 -14.69
N THR A 158 2.28 -24.09 -13.59
CA THR A 158 0.90 -23.62 -13.62
C THR A 158 0.86 -22.11 -13.82
N VAL A 159 0.61 -21.66 -15.06
CA VAL A 159 0.44 -20.24 -15.39
C VAL A 159 -0.91 -19.76 -14.85
N VAL A 160 -0.89 -18.81 -13.93
CA VAL A 160 -2.09 -18.20 -13.33
C VAL A 160 -2.33 -16.76 -13.80
N PHE A 161 -1.31 -16.13 -14.37
CA PHE A 161 -1.45 -14.82 -15.01
C PHE A 161 -0.46 -14.69 -16.17
N ALA A 162 -0.94 -14.30 -17.33
CA ALA A 162 -0.14 -13.92 -18.50
C ALA A 162 -1.00 -13.07 -19.43
N ASP A 163 -0.36 -12.14 -20.17
CA ASP A 163 -1.00 -11.28 -21.17
C ASP A 163 -2.21 -10.50 -20.63
N GLY A 164 -2.14 -10.09 -19.34
CA GLY A 164 -3.24 -9.39 -18.67
C GLY A 164 -4.40 -10.27 -18.24
N VAL A 165 -4.32 -11.60 -18.44
CA VAL A 165 -5.41 -12.53 -18.17
C VAL A 165 -5.09 -13.44 -16.99
N PHE A 166 -6.00 -13.49 -16.01
CA PHE A 166 -5.96 -14.44 -14.92
C PHE A 166 -6.59 -15.80 -15.30
N ARG A 167 -5.99 -16.88 -14.84
CA ARG A 167 -6.45 -18.26 -14.98
C ARG A 167 -6.49 -18.93 -13.63
N ALA A 168 -7.58 -19.65 -13.33
CA ALA A 168 -7.67 -20.42 -12.09
C ALA A 168 -6.60 -21.53 -12.06
N PRO A 169 -5.91 -21.71 -10.93
CA PRO A 169 -5.04 -22.86 -10.75
C PRO A 169 -5.89 -24.16 -10.73
N PRO A 170 -5.39 -25.29 -11.26
CA PRO A 170 -6.09 -26.56 -11.20
C PRO A 170 -6.22 -27.05 -9.75
N PRO A 171 -7.22 -27.92 -9.47
CA PRO A 171 -7.35 -28.54 -8.16
C PRO A 171 -6.05 -29.25 -7.73
N GLY A 172 -5.68 -29.08 -6.46
CA GLY A 172 -4.45 -29.66 -5.89
C GLY A 172 -3.16 -28.87 -6.19
N CYS A 173 -3.22 -27.79 -6.95
CA CYS A 173 -2.06 -26.90 -7.12
C CYS A 173 -1.66 -26.25 -5.80
N ASP A 174 -0.37 -26.26 -5.47
CA ASP A 174 0.17 -25.50 -4.35
C ASP A 174 0.11 -23.99 -4.71
N THR A 175 -0.84 -23.30 -4.11
CA THR A 175 -1.09 -21.88 -4.36
C THR A 175 -0.28 -20.95 -3.46
N SER A 176 0.59 -21.46 -2.59
CA SER A 176 1.38 -20.66 -1.66
C SER A 176 2.71 -20.15 -2.24
N LEU A 177 3.24 -20.82 -3.26
CA LEU A 177 4.51 -20.50 -3.88
C LEU A 177 4.31 -19.92 -5.29
N TRP A 178 4.90 -18.74 -5.54
CA TRP A 178 4.69 -17.99 -6.77
C TRP A 178 6.01 -17.56 -7.41
N ARG A 179 6.05 -17.62 -8.73
CA ARG A 179 7.11 -17.01 -9.52
C ARG A 179 6.51 -15.94 -10.42
N PHE A 180 7.00 -14.73 -10.30
CA PHE A 180 6.73 -13.61 -11.18
C PHE A 180 7.93 -13.44 -12.11
N ALA A 181 7.68 -13.27 -13.40
CA ALA A 181 8.71 -13.01 -14.40
C ALA A 181 8.22 -11.95 -15.39
N TRP A 182 9.05 -10.97 -15.70
CA TRP A 182 8.74 -9.91 -16.65
C TRP A 182 9.95 -9.64 -17.55
N PRO A 183 9.81 -9.64 -18.90
CA PRO A 183 10.91 -9.49 -19.83
C PRO A 183 11.47 -8.07 -19.85
N SER A 184 10.67 -7.06 -19.55
CA SER A 184 11.08 -5.66 -19.58
C SER A 184 10.49 -4.84 -18.46
N ARG A 185 11.11 -3.71 -18.16
CA ARG A 185 10.56 -2.68 -17.27
C ARG A 185 10.22 -1.45 -18.11
N SER A 186 9.03 -0.93 -17.93
CA SER A 186 8.75 0.45 -18.31
C SER A 186 9.38 1.37 -17.26
N ALA A 187 10.01 2.46 -17.69
CA ALA A 187 10.23 3.55 -16.78
C ALA A 187 8.85 3.98 -16.27
N CYS A 188 8.65 3.96 -14.94
CA CYS A 188 7.39 4.43 -14.38
C CYS A 188 7.22 5.90 -14.80
N SER A 189 6.38 6.12 -15.82
CA SER A 189 6.01 7.47 -16.29
C SER A 189 5.18 8.24 -15.24
N GLY A 190 5.14 7.75 -14.00
CA GLY A 190 4.29 8.22 -12.92
C GLY A 190 4.73 9.51 -12.25
N ARG A 191 5.86 10.12 -12.65
CA ARG A 191 6.27 11.40 -12.09
C ARG A 191 7.01 12.28 -13.10
N GLN A 192 6.29 12.72 -14.11
CA GLN A 192 6.53 14.06 -14.59
C GLN A 192 5.78 15.01 -13.65
N SER A 193 6.34 15.29 -12.46
CA SER A 193 6.13 16.60 -11.89
C SER A 193 6.69 17.55 -12.96
N PRO A 194 5.93 18.53 -13.46
CA PRO A 194 6.50 19.56 -14.29
C PRO A 194 7.57 20.21 -13.43
N VAL A 195 8.84 19.91 -13.73
CA VAL A 195 9.95 20.74 -13.25
C VAL A 195 9.68 22.06 -13.94
N PRO A 196 9.37 23.15 -13.22
CA PRO A 196 9.36 24.46 -13.83
C PRO A 196 10.80 24.66 -14.31
N GLU A 197 11.00 24.71 -15.63
CA GLU A 197 12.24 25.17 -16.24
C GLU A 197 12.42 26.65 -15.88
N GLY A 198 13.04 26.88 -14.74
CA GLY A 198 13.47 28.20 -14.29
C GLY A 198 14.85 28.07 -13.68
N PRO A 199 15.72 29.07 -13.85
CA PRO A 199 17.08 29.06 -13.31
C PRO A 199 17.02 28.80 -11.81
N ALA A 200 18.02 28.12 -11.27
CA ALA A 200 18.16 27.77 -9.85
C ALA A 200 17.96 29.01 -8.98
N ALA A 201 16.72 29.31 -8.63
CA ALA A 201 16.35 30.49 -7.88
C ALA A 201 16.85 30.34 -6.43
N ASP A 202 17.73 31.18 -6.05
CA ASP A 202 18.14 31.44 -4.68
C ASP A 202 16.98 32.14 -3.93
N GLY A 203 15.97 31.36 -3.48
CA GLY A 203 14.82 31.95 -2.84
C GLY A 203 14.13 31.06 -1.80
N PRO A 204 13.17 31.59 -1.03
CA PRO A 204 12.35 30.90 -0.04
C PRO A 204 11.53 29.71 -0.64
N ASP A 205 11.49 29.63 -1.97
CA ASP A 205 10.74 28.63 -2.74
C ASP A 205 11.27 27.19 -2.62
N VAL A 206 12.56 26.96 -2.31
CA VAL A 206 13.13 25.61 -2.20
C VAL A 206 12.48 24.78 -1.08
N VAL A 207 12.14 25.40 0.05
CA VAL A 207 11.48 24.69 1.15
C VAL A 207 10.05 24.31 0.75
N SER A 208 9.33 25.19 0.05
CA SER A 208 7.99 24.93 -0.46
C SER A 208 8.00 23.83 -1.52
N ARG A 209 8.97 23.87 -2.45
CA ARG A 209 9.13 22.81 -3.46
C ARG A 209 9.49 21.47 -2.82
N ALA A 210 10.41 21.46 -1.84
CA ALA A 210 10.76 20.26 -1.08
C ALA A 210 9.52 19.70 -0.37
N ARG A 211 8.72 20.56 0.26
CA ARG A 211 7.47 20.18 0.91
C ARG A 211 6.48 19.55 -0.08
N GLY A 212 6.31 20.16 -1.26
CA GLY A 212 5.43 19.62 -2.31
C GLY A 212 5.86 18.25 -2.80
N LEU A 213 7.17 18.05 -3.07
CA LEU A 213 7.71 16.74 -3.46
C LEU A 213 7.49 15.67 -2.39
N LEU A 214 7.77 16.00 -1.11
CA LEU A 214 7.55 15.09 0.01
C LEU A 214 6.07 14.74 0.17
N ALA A 215 5.17 15.71 0.04
CA ALA A 215 3.73 15.49 0.14
C ALA A 215 3.17 14.66 -1.01
N GLY A 216 3.77 14.74 -2.20
CA GLY A 216 3.37 13.99 -3.39
C GLY A 216 3.57 12.48 -3.27
N ASP A 217 4.48 12.00 -2.42
CA ASP A 217 4.65 10.59 -2.11
C ASP A 217 5.28 10.39 -0.72
N LEU A 218 4.44 10.45 0.28
CA LEU A 218 4.85 10.25 1.67
C LEU A 218 5.37 8.84 1.94
N ALA A 219 4.89 7.85 1.19
CA ALA A 219 5.23 6.45 1.35
C ALA A 219 6.62 6.10 0.81
N ARG A 220 7.19 6.93 -0.07
CA ARG A 220 8.56 6.79 -0.60
C ARG A 220 9.59 6.86 0.53
N HIS A 221 10.64 6.04 0.39
CA HIS A 221 11.82 6.15 1.26
C HIS A 221 12.66 7.36 0.86
N TRP A 222 12.26 8.54 1.36
CA TRP A 222 12.97 9.78 1.09
C TRP A 222 14.31 9.85 1.83
N THR A 223 15.36 10.17 1.08
CA THR A 223 16.67 10.56 1.60
C THR A 223 16.95 12.02 1.23
N LEU A 224 17.90 12.65 1.94
CA LEU A 224 18.32 14.01 1.60
C LEU A 224 18.90 14.08 0.18
N ASP A 225 19.65 13.05 -0.23
CA ASP A 225 20.22 12.96 -1.58
C ASP A 225 19.16 12.82 -2.67
N ALA A 226 18.16 11.94 -2.45
CA ALA A 226 17.04 11.79 -3.38
C ALA A 226 16.26 13.11 -3.53
N LEU A 227 16.00 13.80 -2.43
CA LEU A 227 15.30 15.09 -2.47
C LEU A 227 16.15 16.17 -3.16
N ALA A 228 17.46 16.20 -2.94
CA ALA A 228 18.37 17.14 -3.60
C ALA A 228 18.42 16.90 -5.12
N THR A 229 18.46 15.64 -5.54
CA THR A 229 18.40 15.25 -6.97
C THR A 229 17.11 15.72 -7.63
N GLU A 230 15.96 15.47 -7.00
CA GLU A 230 14.65 15.92 -7.50
C GLU A 230 14.52 17.45 -7.60
N LEU A 231 15.21 18.17 -6.71
CA LEU A 231 15.23 19.63 -6.70
C LEU A 231 16.30 20.25 -7.62
N GLY A 232 17.15 19.43 -8.27
CA GLY A 232 18.25 19.92 -9.10
C GLY A 232 19.29 20.69 -8.31
N THR A 233 19.56 20.31 -7.04
CA THR A 233 20.52 21.01 -6.17
C THR A 233 21.48 20.05 -5.48
N SER A 234 22.59 20.56 -4.93
CA SER A 234 23.49 19.72 -4.14
C SER A 234 22.93 19.45 -2.74
N THR A 235 23.21 18.26 -2.21
CA THR A 235 22.86 17.85 -0.83
C THR A 235 23.30 18.87 0.21
N ARG A 236 24.52 19.41 0.08
CA ARG A 236 25.06 20.43 0.99
C ARG A 236 24.26 21.74 0.92
N SER A 237 23.87 22.17 -0.27
CA SER A 237 23.05 23.37 -0.47
C SER A 237 21.67 23.20 0.11
N LEU A 238 21.02 22.07 -0.17
CA LEU A 238 19.71 21.73 0.37
C LEU A 238 19.74 21.66 1.90
N GLN A 239 20.72 20.97 2.48
CA GLN A 239 20.88 20.88 3.93
C GLN A 239 20.98 22.24 4.60
N ARG A 240 21.75 23.18 4.00
CA ARG A 240 21.88 24.54 4.51
C ARG A 240 20.54 25.29 4.49
N ARG A 241 19.78 25.15 3.38
CA ARG A 241 18.49 25.85 3.20
C ARG A 241 17.39 25.28 4.12
N LEU A 242 17.43 23.98 4.41
CA LEU A 242 16.45 23.36 5.30
C LEU A 242 16.72 23.59 6.80
N ARG A 243 17.82 24.21 7.21
CA ARG A 243 18.14 24.44 8.64
C ARG A 243 17.02 25.15 9.39
N GLY A 244 16.41 26.17 8.79
CA GLY A 244 15.31 26.92 9.39
C GLY A 244 14.01 26.10 9.55
N ALA A 245 13.85 25.01 8.78
CA ALA A 245 12.73 24.07 8.87
C ALA A 245 13.02 22.85 9.77
N GLY A 246 14.05 22.90 10.59
CA GLY A 246 14.48 21.75 11.41
C GLY A 246 15.27 20.68 10.65
N GLY A 247 15.85 21.05 9.51
CA GLY A 247 16.55 20.14 8.60
C GLY A 247 15.59 19.24 7.80
N PHE A 248 16.17 18.30 7.07
CA PHE A 248 15.41 17.35 6.24
C PHE A 248 14.43 16.51 7.08
N GLN A 249 14.89 15.92 8.19
CA GLN A 249 14.05 15.10 9.06
C GLN A 249 12.94 15.92 9.74
N GLY A 250 13.23 17.18 10.08
CA GLY A 250 12.24 18.11 10.62
C GLY A 250 11.12 18.37 9.62
N LEU A 251 11.46 18.75 8.39
CA LEU A 251 10.50 19.00 7.31
C LEU A 251 9.69 17.75 6.96
N LEU A 252 10.35 16.60 6.75
CA LEU A 252 9.69 15.32 6.45
C LEU A 252 8.69 14.94 7.55
N GLY A 253 9.11 15.10 8.82
CA GLY A 253 8.23 14.80 9.95
C GLY A 253 7.03 15.74 10.05
N VAL A 254 7.18 17.04 9.72
CA VAL A 254 6.05 17.98 9.65
C VAL A 254 5.06 17.55 8.57
N VAL A 255 5.54 17.32 7.34
CA VAL A 255 4.68 16.95 6.20
C VAL A 255 3.92 15.64 6.47
N ARG A 256 4.61 14.64 7.01
CA ARG A 256 3.97 13.36 7.39
C ARG A 256 2.92 13.52 8.48
N THR A 257 3.19 14.35 9.49
CA THR A 257 2.25 14.56 10.60
C THR A 257 1.00 15.31 10.16
N GLU A 258 1.13 16.32 9.31
CA GLU A 258 -0.01 17.06 8.76
C GLU A 258 -0.90 16.20 7.90
N ALA A 259 -0.31 15.40 7.00
CA ALA A 259 -1.07 14.45 6.19
C ALA A 259 -1.77 13.40 7.07
N ALA A 260 -1.08 12.87 8.09
CA ALA A 260 -1.67 11.92 9.01
C ALA A 260 -2.83 12.54 9.81
N ALA A 261 -2.70 13.78 10.26
CA ALA A 261 -3.78 14.50 10.94
C ALA A 261 -5.01 14.64 10.03
N GLY A 262 -4.82 15.04 8.77
CA GLY A 262 -5.91 15.11 7.79
C GLY A 262 -6.60 13.76 7.56
N LEU A 263 -5.83 12.69 7.36
CA LEU A 263 -6.40 11.34 7.18
C LEU A 263 -7.10 10.79 8.43
N LEU A 264 -6.63 11.16 9.63
CA LEU A 264 -7.29 10.78 10.88
C LEU A 264 -8.64 11.48 11.07
N LEU A 265 -8.79 12.73 10.60
CA LEU A 265 -10.02 13.52 10.72
C LEU A 265 -11.07 13.15 9.67
N ASN A 266 -10.63 12.96 8.42
CA ASN A 266 -11.52 12.83 7.26
C ASN A 266 -11.84 11.38 6.89
N GLY A 267 -11.17 10.41 7.49
CA GLY A 267 -11.25 9.02 7.03
C GLY A 267 -11.65 8.00 8.07
N ALA A 268 -12.26 6.92 7.57
CA ALA A 268 -12.54 5.70 8.33
C ALA A 268 -11.32 4.76 8.43
N HIS A 269 -10.13 5.20 7.97
CA HIS A 269 -8.93 4.34 7.97
C HIS A 269 -8.40 4.12 9.38
N ALA A 270 -8.07 2.87 9.72
CA ALA A 270 -7.41 2.56 10.98
C ALA A 270 -6.10 3.36 11.14
N PRO A 271 -5.71 3.79 12.35
CA PRO A 271 -4.46 4.54 12.55
C PRO A 271 -3.21 3.84 12.01
N CYS A 272 -3.17 2.50 12.03
CA CYS A 272 -2.06 1.75 11.43
C CYS A 272 -1.95 1.98 9.91
N LEU A 273 -3.06 1.99 9.19
CA LEU A 273 -3.08 2.26 7.75
C LEU A 273 -2.71 3.71 7.42
N VAL A 274 -3.14 4.66 8.26
CA VAL A 274 -2.72 6.07 8.15
C VAL A 274 -1.19 6.18 8.33
N GLY A 275 -0.63 5.52 9.34
CA GLY A 275 0.82 5.49 9.57
C GLY A 275 1.60 4.92 8.37
N PHE A 276 1.09 3.84 7.79
CA PHE A 276 1.64 3.26 6.57
C PHE A 276 1.61 4.24 5.39
N ALA A 277 0.45 4.80 5.08
CA ALA A 277 0.24 5.72 3.96
C ALA A 277 1.10 6.98 4.08
N CYS A 278 1.29 7.48 5.31
CA CYS A 278 2.15 8.63 5.59
C CYS A 278 3.65 8.29 5.67
N GLY A 279 4.07 7.08 5.34
CA GLY A 279 5.47 6.72 5.16
C GLY A 279 6.26 6.49 6.46
N TYR A 280 5.59 6.26 7.57
CA TYR A 280 6.29 5.82 8.80
C TYR A 280 6.80 4.39 8.67
N ALA A 281 7.82 4.03 9.44
CA ALA A 281 8.45 2.72 9.35
C ALA A 281 7.57 1.61 9.94
N ASP A 282 6.95 1.90 11.09
CA ASP A 282 6.08 1.00 11.84
C ASP A 282 5.10 1.77 12.74
N GLN A 283 4.16 1.06 13.34
CA GLN A 283 3.14 1.65 14.22
C GLN A 283 3.72 2.31 15.49
N PRO A 284 4.70 1.73 16.21
CA PRO A 284 5.36 2.40 17.32
C PRO A 284 6.05 3.71 16.91
N HIS A 285 6.75 3.73 15.78
CA HIS A 285 7.39 4.94 15.24
C HIS A 285 6.34 6.02 14.93
N PHE A 286 5.26 5.66 14.22
CA PHE A 286 4.16 6.57 13.95
C PHE A 286 3.59 7.17 15.24
N THR A 287 3.25 6.34 16.21
CA THR A 287 2.65 6.79 17.46
C THR A 287 3.56 7.75 18.24
N ARG A 288 4.86 7.43 18.34
CA ARG A 288 5.84 8.28 19.04
C ARG A 288 6.02 9.63 18.35
N GLU A 289 6.25 9.62 17.02
CA GLU A 289 6.50 10.84 16.26
C GLU A 289 5.26 11.74 16.19
N PHE A 290 4.08 11.16 15.97
CA PHE A 290 2.83 11.91 15.97
C PHE A 290 2.58 12.56 17.33
N LYS A 291 2.69 11.77 18.43
CA LYS A 291 2.54 12.32 19.79
C LYS A 291 3.56 13.38 20.13
N ARG A 292 4.81 13.23 19.71
CA ARG A 292 5.86 14.22 19.93
C ARG A 292 5.53 15.57 19.28
N ARG A 293 4.82 15.56 18.14
CA ARG A 293 4.49 16.77 17.38
C ARG A 293 3.12 17.38 17.72
N THR A 294 2.16 16.55 18.12
CA THR A 294 0.77 16.97 18.38
C THR A 294 0.37 16.90 19.85
N ALA A 295 1.26 16.45 20.73
CA ALA A 295 1.06 16.18 22.16
C ALA A 295 0.12 14.99 22.47
N VAL A 296 -0.62 14.46 21.48
CA VAL A 296 -1.58 13.36 21.67
C VAL A 296 -1.30 12.19 20.73
N THR A 297 -1.78 11.00 21.08
CA THR A 297 -1.64 9.82 20.20
C THR A 297 -2.57 9.93 18.99
N PRO A 298 -2.28 9.23 17.85
CA PRO A 298 -3.17 9.22 16.69
C PRO A 298 -4.61 8.83 17.03
N ALA A 299 -4.81 7.84 17.90
CA ALA A 299 -6.15 7.40 18.33
C ALA A 299 -6.86 8.48 19.16
N ALA A 300 -6.15 9.10 20.12
CA ALA A 300 -6.70 10.20 20.93
C ALA A 300 -7.00 11.44 20.06
N TYR A 301 -6.15 11.74 19.07
CA TYR A 301 -6.38 12.82 18.13
C TYR A 301 -7.67 12.61 17.34
N ARG A 302 -7.87 11.43 16.78
CA ARG A 302 -9.12 11.08 16.10
C ARG A 302 -10.32 11.22 17.04
N ALA A 303 -10.27 10.60 18.22
CA ALA A 303 -11.38 10.64 19.18
C ALA A 303 -11.77 12.07 19.58
N ALA A 304 -10.77 12.95 19.75
CA ALA A 304 -11.00 14.33 20.17
C ALA A 304 -11.53 15.24 19.06
N PHE A 305 -11.10 15.02 17.80
CA PHE A 305 -11.32 16.01 16.74
C PHE A 305 -12.18 15.53 15.56
N ALA A 306 -12.38 14.21 15.35
CA ALA A 306 -13.19 13.71 14.24
C ALA A 306 -14.67 14.08 14.36
N HIS A 307 -15.21 14.19 15.59
CA HIS A 307 -16.61 14.57 15.79
C HIS A 307 -16.94 16.04 15.45
N HIS A 308 -15.94 16.93 15.39
CA HIS A 308 -16.16 18.34 15.08
C HIS A 308 -16.28 18.63 13.59
N HIS A 309 -15.80 17.73 12.69
CA HIS A 309 -15.94 17.90 11.25
C HIS A 309 -17.33 17.48 10.73
N SER A 310 -17.97 16.46 11.32
CA SER A 310 -19.30 16.00 10.92
C SER A 310 -20.41 17.03 11.13
N THR A 311 -20.22 17.96 12.06
CA THR A 311 -21.25 18.96 12.41
C THR A 311 -21.20 20.22 11.53
N LYS A 312 -20.10 20.45 10.79
CA LYS A 312 -19.97 21.65 9.92
C LYS A 312 -20.54 21.43 8.51
N GLU A 313 -20.61 20.20 8.03
CA GLU A 313 -21.18 19.90 6.70
C GLU A 313 -22.71 19.78 6.69
N SER A 314 -23.36 19.72 7.86
CA SER A 314 -24.83 19.66 7.94
C SER A 314 -25.50 21.04 8.00
N HIS A 315 -24.75 22.15 7.91
CA HIS A 315 -25.26 23.52 8.01
C HIS A 315 -24.76 24.44 6.88
N ALA A 316 -24.40 23.89 5.72
CA ALA A 316 -24.07 24.67 4.52
C ALA A 316 -25.02 24.33 3.36
#